data_4736d3e1685de3818ead4b939eaa1252
#
_entry.id   4736d3e1685de3818ead4b939eaa1252
#
_cell.length_a   1.000
_cell.length_b   1.000
_cell.length_c   1.000
_cell.angle_alpha   90.00
_cell.angle_beta   90.00
_cell.angle_gamma   90.00
#
_symmetry.space_group_name_H-M   'P 1'
#
loop_
_entity.id
_entity.type
_entity.pdbx_description
1 polymer ?
#
loop_
_entity_poly.entity_id
_entity_poly.type
_entity_poly.pdbx_seq_one_letter_code
_entity_poly.pdbx_strand_id
1 'polypeptide(L)'
;EYTLVPETTYPTQVHETLLGYEYVLSKISDSSRIVVSGDSAGATLMLSLTLYMSQEPKLRTQLPGLGVMISPWAVIVSPKNKDTASDYLNAESLHLYGSQYVGTKASASDPLVSPGKCRDREWWRRASPSKGWMFIYGAEEVFAPETVELVDFLKDEVNTEVSVHEEKGWIHAWPVVKLFLSDGQKERQSGLRSMTKVIRNRLK
;
A
#
# COMPACT_ATOMS: atom_id res chain seq x y z
N GLU A 1 -12.30 -1.43 -10.71
CA GLU A 1 -11.23 -2.10 -11.46
C GLU A 1 -10.41 -1.03 -12.16
N TYR A 2 -9.09 -1.12 -12.14
CA TYR A 2 -8.18 -0.22 -12.85
C TYR A 2 -7.51 -0.96 -14.01
N THR A 3 -7.08 -0.19 -15.02
CA THR A 3 -6.45 -0.75 -16.22
C THR A 3 -5.06 -1.30 -15.92
N LEU A 4 -4.80 -2.54 -16.33
CA LEU A 4 -3.53 -3.22 -16.06
C LEU A 4 -2.45 -2.83 -17.07
N VAL A 5 -1.19 -3.03 -16.68
CA VAL A 5 -0.07 -2.98 -17.61
C VAL A 5 -0.11 -4.23 -18.52
N PRO A 6 0.37 -4.18 -19.76
CA PRO A 6 0.99 -3.06 -20.44
C PRO A 6 0.02 -2.13 -21.19
N GLU A 7 -1.30 -2.28 -21.04
CA GLU A 7 -2.30 -1.49 -21.79
C GLU A 7 -2.13 0.01 -21.53
N THR A 8 -1.89 0.39 -20.29
CA THR A 8 -1.58 1.75 -19.88
C THR A 8 -0.44 1.79 -18.89
N THR A 9 0.10 2.97 -18.65
CA THR A 9 1.20 3.22 -17.71
C THR A 9 0.79 4.28 -16.70
N TYR A 10 1.60 4.49 -15.67
CA TYR A 10 1.46 5.65 -14.79
C TYR A 10 1.30 6.95 -15.63
N PRO A 11 0.37 7.86 -15.29
CA PRO A 11 -0.40 7.92 -14.05
C PRO A 11 -1.83 7.35 -14.15
N THR A 12 -2.18 6.62 -15.21
CA THR A 12 -3.57 6.19 -15.46
C THR A 12 -4.17 5.47 -14.27
N GLN A 13 -3.48 4.49 -13.70
CA GLN A 13 -3.98 3.68 -12.59
C GLN A 13 -4.25 4.52 -11.33
N VAL A 14 -3.42 5.53 -11.05
CA VAL A 14 -3.63 6.45 -9.92
C VAL A 14 -4.87 7.31 -10.14
N HIS A 15 -5.08 7.80 -11.37
CA HIS A 15 -6.28 8.59 -11.72
C HIS A 15 -7.56 7.74 -11.65
N GLU A 16 -7.53 6.51 -12.14
CA GLU A 16 -8.67 5.59 -12.04
C GLU A 16 -8.99 5.25 -10.58
N THR A 17 -7.96 5.09 -9.74
CA THR A 17 -8.11 4.91 -8.30
C THR A 17 -8.74 6.15 -7.64
N LEU A 18 -8.33 7.35 -8.04
CA LEU A 18 -8.95 8.59 -7.57
C LEU A 18 -10.43 8.66 -7.94
N LEU A 19 -10.80 8.36 -9.18
CA LEU A 19 -12.20 8.32 -9.61
C LEU A 19 -13.03 7.36 -8.75
N GLY A 20 -12.47 6.19 -8.42
CA GLY A 20 -13.10 5.24 -7.50
C GLY A 20 -13.29 5.83 -6.10
N TYR A 21 -12.27 6.52 -5.58
CA TYR A 21 -12.33 7.18 -4.28
C TYR A 21 -13.34 8.33 -4.25
N GLU A 22 -13.37 9.18 -5.27
CA GLU A 22 -14.36 10.27 -5.42
C GLU A 22 -15.79 9.74 -5.49
N TYR A 23 -16.00 8.60 -6.15
CA TYR A 23 -17.30 7.93 -6.13
C TYR A 23 -17.72 7.53 -4.72
N VAL A 24 -16.82 6.95 -3.92
CA VAL A 24 -17.09 6.61 -2.51
C VAL A 24 -17.39 7.87 -1.70
N LEU A 25 -16.60 8.94 -1.88
CA LEU A 25 -16.87 10.25 -1.23
C LEU A 25 -18.25 10.80 -1.58
N SER A 26 -18.74 10.60 -2.79
CA SER A 26 -20.09 11.02 -3.17
C SER A 26 -21.20 10.29 -2.39
N LYS A 27 -20.89 9.15 -1.76
CA LYS A 27 -21.84 8.35 -0.95
C LYS A 27 -21.63 8.56 0.55
N ILE A 28 -20.43 8.94 0.97
CA ILE A 28 -20.05 9.09 2.38
C ILE A 28 -19.48 10.50 2.55
N SER A 29 -20.23 11.37 3.22
CA SER A 29 -19.85 12.78 3.41
C SER A 29 -18.64 12.97 4.33
N ASP A 30 -18.32 11.99 5.18
CA ASP A 30 -17.23 12.04 6.16
C ASP A 30 -16.10 11.10 5.72
N SER A 31 -15.05 11.65 5.10
CA SER A 31 -13.89 10.90 4.63
C SER A 31 -13.13 10.22 5.77
N SER A 32 -13.24 10.71 7.00
CA SER A 32 -12.59 10.09 8.17
C SER A 32 -13.14 8.70 8.52
N ARG A 33 -14.27 8.33 7.93
CA ARG A 33 -14.91 7.01 8.04
C ARG A 33 -14.55 6.05 6.89
N ILE A 34 -13.79 6.53 5.90
CA ILE A 34 -13.36 5.72 4.78
C ILE A 34 -12.05 5.01 5.14
N VAL A 35 -12.00 3.72 4.90
CA VAL A 35 -10.77 2.93 4.93
C VAL A 35 -10.36 2.62 3.50
N VAL A 36 -9.14 2.97 3.14
CA VAL A 36 -8.54 2.51 1.88
C VAL A 36 -7.65 1.31 2.16
N SER A 37 -7.74 0.29 1.30
CA SER A 37 -6.93 -0.90 1.43
C SER A 37 -6.50 -1.38 0.05
N GLY A 38 -5.31 -1.95 -0.01
CA GLY A 38 -4.79 -2.60 -1.20
C GLY A 38 -3.75 -3.63 -0.82
N ASP A 39 -3.57 -4.63 -1.67
CA ASP A 39 -2.49 -5.59 -1.58
C ASP A 39 -1.50 -5.38 -2.74
N SER A 40 -0.22 -5.61 -2.50
CA SER A 40 0.83 -5.57 -3.52
C SER A 40 0.83 -4.23 -4.29
N ALA A 41 0.64 -4.26 -5.61
CA ALA A 41 0.48 -3.09 -6.47
C ALA A 41 -0.74 -2.23 -6.08
N GLY A 42 -1.83 -2.84 -5.59
CA GLY A 42 -2.99 -2.10 -5.07
C GLY A 42 -2.63 -1.24 -3.85
N ALA A 43 -1.75 -1.71 -2.99
CA ALA A 43 -1.24 -0.91 -1.87
C ALA A 43 -0.36 0.27 -2.36
N THR A 44 0.43 0.07 -3.43
CA THR A 44 1.14 1.17 -4.10
C THR A 44 0.16 2.27 -4.52
N LEU A 45 -0.94 1.88 -5.18
CA LEU A 45 -1.95 2.84 -5.65
C LEU A 45 -2.61 3.60 -4.49
N MET A 46 -2.87 2.95 -3.35
CA MET A 46 -3.43 3.63 -2.17
C MET A 46 -2.44 4.64 -1.57
N LEU A 47 -1.16 4.27 -1.47
CA LEU A 47 -0.10 5.18 -1.00
C LEU A 47 0.07 6.37 -1.96
N SER A 48 0.13 6.10 -3.27
CA SER A 48 0.24 7.13 -4.31
C SER A 48 -0.98 8.05 -4.33
N LEU A 49 -2.19 7.49 -4.15
CA LEU A 49 -3.43 8.26 -4.07
C LEU A 49 -3.39 9.28 -2.94
N THR A 50 -2.98 8.87 -1.73
CA THR A 50 -2.94 9.80 -0.59
C THR A 50 -1.88 10.88 -0.76
N LEU A 51 -0.70 10.53 -1.31
CA LEU A 51 0.33 11.51 -1.66
C LEU A 51 -0.19 12.51 -2.70
N TYR A 52 -0.84 12.03 -3.76
CA TYR A 52 -1.43 12.87 -4.81
C TYR A 52 -2.51 13.80 -4.22
N MET A 53 -3.49 13.24 -3.51
CA MET A 53 -4.60 14.01 -2.91
C MET A 53 -4.12 15.10 -1.96
N SER A 54 -3.04 14.85 -1.22
CA SER A 54 -2.50 15.82 -0.26
C SER A 54 -1.92 17.08 -0.90
N GLN A 55 -1.58 17.02 -2.19
CA GLN A 55 -1.10 18.18 -2.95
C GLN A 55 -2.22 18.95 -3.64
N GLU A 56 -3.38 18.32 -3.82
CA GLU A 56 -4.53 18.94 -4.48
C GLU A 56 -5.38 19.74 -3.48
N PRO A 57 -5.51 21.08 -3.61
CA PRO A 57 -6.20 21.92 -2.63
C PRO A 57 -7.63 21.49 -2.30
N LYS A 58 -8.33 20.90 -3.28
CA LYS A 58 -9.70 20.41 -3.12
C LYS A 58 -9.80 19.05 -2.42
N LEU A 59 -8.75 18.22 -2.55
CA LEU A 59 -8.75 16.83 -2.08
C LEU A 59 -8.05 16.63 -0.72
N ARG A 60 -7.10 17.52 -0.39
CA ARG A 60 -6.28 17.40 0.84
C ARG A 60 -7.08 17.37 2.15
N THR A 61 -8.30 17.88 2.16
CA THR A 61 -9.21 17.84 3.32
C THR A 61 -10.13 16.61 3.31
N GLN A 62 -10.03 15.78 2.28
CA GLN A 62 -10.89 14.62 2.05
C GLN A 62 -10.10 13.31 2.03
N LEU A 63 -8.95 13.27 2.71
CA LEU A 63 -8.15 12.07 2.87
C LEU A 63 -8.91 10.99 3.65
N PRO A 64 -8.66 9.70 3.37
CA PRO A 64 -9.29 8.61 4.12
C PRO A 64 -8.93 8.66 5.61
N GLY A 65 -9.78 8.07 6.45
CA GLY A 65 -9.50 7.96 7.88
C GLY A 65 -8.39 6.98 8.21
N LEU A 66 -8.28 5.88 7.48
CA LEU A 66 -7.31 4.81 7.74
C LEU A 66 -6.82 4.19 6.43
N GLY A 67 -5.52 3.92 6.34
CA GLY A 67 -4.94 3.11 5.28
C GLY A 67 -4.53 1.72 5.80
N VAL A 68 -4.89 0.65 5.06
CA VAL A 68 -4.51 -0.74 5.36
C VAL A 68 -3.75 -1.32 4.17
N MET A 69 -2.44 -1.44 4.33
CA MET A 69 -1.51 -1.87 3.27
C MET A 69 -1.11 -3.33 3.50
N ILE A 70 -1.45 -4.19 2.55
CA ILE A 70 -1.14 -5.63 2.59
C ILE A 70 0.05 -5.87 1.66
N SER A 71 1.18 -6.30 2.21
CA SER A 71 2.38 -6.61 1.42
C SER A 71 2.68 -5.56 0.33
N PRO A 72 2.81 -4.27 0.68
CA PRO A 72 2.86 -3.19 -0.31
C PRO A 72 4.10 -3.28 -1.19
N TRP A 73 3.93 -3.14 -2.49
CA TRP A 73 5.04 -2.89 -3.41
C TRP A 73 5.45 -1.42 -3.34
N ALA A 74 6.07 -1.04 -2.22
CA ALA A 74 6.33 0.36 -1.89
C ALA A 74 7.31 1.06 -2.84
N VAL A 75 8.24 0.30 -3.44
CA VAL A 75 9.22 0.78 -4.43
C VAL A 75 9.14 -0.08 -5.67
N ILE A 76 8.65 0.49 -6.75
CA ILE A 76 8.32 -0.24 -7.99
C ILE A 76 9.55 -0.89 -8.63
N VAL A 77 10.67 -0.18 -8.69
CA VAL A 77 11.95 -0.73 -9.15
C VAL A 77 12.97 -0.57 -8.04
N SER A 78 13.34 -1.68 -7.40
CA SER A 78 14.28 -1.68 -6.28
C SER A 78 15.38 -2.74 -6.44
N PRO A 79 16.66 -2.38 -6.19
CA PRO A 79 17.73 -3.35 -6.12
C PRO A 79 17.65 -4.28 -4.89
N LYS A 80 16.75 -3.97 -3.94
CA LYS A 80 16.50 -4.81 -2.76
C LYS A 80 15.50 -5.94 -3.05
N ASN A 81 14.74 -5.86 -4.13
CA ASN A 81 13.91 -6.97 -4.58
C ASN A 81 14.81 -8.10 -5.02
N LYS A 82 14.96 -9.09 -4.16
CA LYS A 82 15.77 -10.30 -4.38
C LYS A 82 14.90 -11.51 -4.15
N ASP A 83 15.12 -12.53 -4.96
CA ASP A 83 14.42 -13.80 -4.78
C ASP A 83 14.70 -14.36 -3.39
N THR A 84 13.66 -14.81 -2.73
CA THR A 84 13.74 -15.55 -1.48
C THR A 84 13.44 -17.03 -1.74
N ALA A 85 13.86 -17.91 -0.87
CA ALA A 85 13.60 -19.34 -1.02
C ALA A 85 12.11 -19.70 -0.83
N SER A 86 11.36 -18.82 -0.20
CA SER A 86 9.99 -19.07 0.24
C SER A 86 8.94 -18.37 -0.64
N ASP A 87 9.24 -17.15 -1.12
CA ASP A 87 8.25 -16.33 -1.84
C ASP A 87 8.06 -16.81 -3.28
N TYR A 88 6.82 -16.73 -3.75
CA TYR A 88 6.46 -17.05 -5.14
C TYR A 88 6.74 -15.91 -6.12
N LEU A 89 6.98 -14.70 -5.62
CA LEU A 89 7.41 -13.57 -6.44
C LEU A 89 8.90 -13.68 -6.77
N ASN A 90 9.28 -13.24 -7.97
CA ASN A 90 10.68 -13.17 -8.38
C ASN A 90 11.07 -11.77 -8.87
N ALA A 91 12.31 -11.39 -8.61
CA ALA A 91 12.83 -10.06 -8.88
C ALA A 91 12.80 -9.69 -10.37
N GLU A 92 13.02 -10.63 -11.27
CA GLU A 92 13.03 -10.39 -12.73
C GLU A 92 11.63 -9.97 -13.22
N SER A 93 10.59 -10.73 -12.86
CA SER A 93 9.21 -10.42 -13.23
C SER A 93 8.76 -9.09 -12.62
N LEU A 94 9.14 -8.83 -11.36
CA LEU A 94 8.82 -7.56 -10.70
C LEU A 94 9.49 -6.37 -11.39
N HIS A 95 10.74 -6.54 -11.84
CA HIS A 95 11.44 -5.51 -12.60
C HIS A 95 10.76 -5.24 -13.95
N LEU A 96 10.33 -6.29 -14.65
CA LEU A 96 9.57 -6.18 -15.90
C LEU A 96 8.25 -5.43 -15.69
N TYR A 97 7.41 -5.89 -14.77
CA TYR A 97 6.11 -5.27 -14.50
C TYR A 97 6.25 -3.84 -13.98
N GLY A 98 7.24 -3.61 -13.12
CA GLY A 98 7.56 -2.27 -12.62
C GLY A 98 7.95 -1.33 -13.74
N SER A 99 8.81 -1.77 -14.66
CA SER A 99 9.21 -0.98 -15.83
C SER A 99 8.03 -0.68 -16.76
N GLN A 100 7.14 -1.64 -16.96
CA GLN A 100 5.90 -1.44 -17.73
C GLN A 100 4.98 -0.41 -17.05
N TYR A 101 4.84 -0.46 -15.71
CA TYR A 101 4.04 0.50 -14.97
C TYR A 101 4.60 1.92 -15.05
N VAL A 102 5.90 2.09 -14.86
CA VAL A 102 6.58 3.39 -14.99
C VAL A 102 6.42 3.96 -16.39
N GLY A 103 6.55 3.12 -17.42
CA GLY A 103 6.51 3.53 -18.82
C GLY A 103 7.70 4.41 -19.20
N THR A 104 7.53 5.21 -20.25
CA THR A 104 8.62 6.04 -20.80
C THR A 104 8.58 7.50 -20.35
N LYS A 105 7.51 7.92 -19.68
CA LYS A 105 7.24 9.34 -19.33
C LYS A 105 7.48 9.65 -17.86
N ALA A 106 7.58 8.65 -17.02
CA ALA A 106 7.77 8.81 -15.59
C ALA A 106 9.14 8.27 -15.13
N SER A 107 9.51 8.58 -13.90
CA SER A 107 10.69 8.00 -13.25
C SER A 107 10.28 6.99 -12.19
N ALA A 108 10.99 5.86 -12.12
CA ALA A 108 10.79 4.90 -11.04
C ALA A 108 11.13 5.47 -9.64
N SER A 109 11.84 6.60 -9.58
CA SER A 109 12.12 7.32 -8.32
C SER A 109 11.09 8.39 -7.98
N ASP A 110 10.11 8.65 -8.85
CA ASP A 110 9.02 9.58 -8.54
C ASP A 110 8.21 9.07 -7.34
N PRO A 111 8.01 9.91 -6.30
CA PRO A 111 7.21 9.53 -5.13
C PRO A 111 5.78 9.07 -5.42
N LEU A 112 5.18 9.53 -6.50
CA LEU A 112 3.84 9.07 -6.91
C LEU A 112 3.87 7.75 -7.69
N VAL A 113 5.05 7.32 -8.15
CA VAL A 113 5.28 6.01 -8.78
C VAL A 113 5.74 4.99 -7.74
N SER A 114 6.71 5.40 -6.92
CA SER A 114 7.31 4.59 -5.85
C SER A 114 7.19 5.31 -4.50
N PRO A 115 6.06 5.20 -3.80
CA PRO A 115 5.82 5.92 -2.55
C PRO A 115 6.91 5.72 -1.49
N GLY A 116 7.52 4.54 -1.45
CA GLY A 116 8.66 4.26 -0.56
C GLY A 116 9.92 5.09 -0.85
N LYS A 117 10.00 5.78 -1.99
CA LYS A 117 11.07 6.75 -2.30
C LYS A 117 10.78 8.17 -1.81
N CYS A 118 9.57 8.46 -1.42
CA CYS A 118 9.25 9.76 -0.83
C CYS A 118 9.90 9.89 0.53
N ARG A 119 10.84 10.83 0.65
CA ARG A 119 11.53 11.17 1.92
C ARG A 119 11.14 12.54 2.45
N ASP A 120 10.15 13.19 1.84
CA ASP A 120 9.58 14.45 2.33
C ASP A 120 8.61 14.16 3.50
N ARG A 121 9.06 14.48 4.71
CA ARG A 121 8.30 14.30 5.96
C ARG A 121 7.01 15.11 5.97
N GLU A 122 7.06 16.33 5.46
CA GLU A 122 5.90 17.23 5.45
C GLU A 122 4.86 16.75 4.43
N TRP A 123 5.32 16.20 3.31
CA TRP A 123 4.41 15.61 2.34
C TRP A 123 3.67 14.41 2.95
N TRP A 124 4.39 13.50 3.60
CA TRP A 124 3.78 12.35 4.26
C TRP A 124 2.86 12.76 5.43
N ARG A 125 3.20 13.79 6.22
CA ARG A 125 2.29 14.30 7.27
C ARG A 125 0.97 14.76 6.68
N ARG A 126 1.02 15.49 5.56
CA ARG A 126 -0.19 15.93 4.87
C ARG A 126 -0.94 14.78 4.20
N ALA A 127 -0.26 13.74 3.75
CA ALA A 127 -0.82 12.60 3.03
C ALA A 127 -1.35 11.50 3.96
N SER A 128 -0.91 11.47 5.22
CA SER A 128 -1.28 10.41 6.15
C SER A 128 -2.75 10.51 6.56
N PRO A 129 -3.48 9.39 6.55
CA PRO A 129 -4.84 9.32 7.07
C PRO A 129 -4.91 9.78 8.53
N SER A 130 -6.01 10.40 8.92
CA SER A 130 -6.18 10.98 10.27
C SER A 130 -6.10 9.94 11.39
N LYS A 131 -6.36 8.68 11.09
CA LYS A 131 -6.27 7.52 12.01
C LYS A 131 -5.09 6.62 11.65
N GLY A 132 -4.17 7.11 10.82
CA GLY A 132 -2.89 6.51 10.48
C GLY A 132 -2.96 5.33 9.54
N TRP A 133 -1.97 4.47 9.64
CA TRP A 133 -1.71 3.35 8.76
C TRP A 133 -1.71 2.02 9.49
N MET A 134 -2.06 0.96 8.78
CA MET A 134 -1.75 -0.41 9.13
C MET A 134 -0.97 -1.05 7.99
N PHE A 135 0.18 -1.62 8.30
CA PHE A 135 0.95 -2.47 7.39
C PHE A 135 0.90 -3.91 7.88
N ILE A 136 0.61 -4.84 6.96
CA ILE A 136 0.57 -6.26 7.23
C ILE A 136 1.29 -7.00 6.10
N TYR A 137 2.36 -7.72 6.42
CA TYR A 137 3.25 -8.35 5.44
C TYR A 137 3.94 -9.60 6.00
N GLY A 138 4.49 -10.43 5.11
CA GLY A 138 5.30 -11.59 5.46
C GLY A 138 6.76 -11.23 5.63
N ALA A 139 7.43 -11.80 6.65
CA ALA A 139 8.84 -11.54 6.87
C ALA A 139 9.75 -12.12 5.76
N GLU A 140 9.27 -13.12 5.04
CA GLU A 140 10.03 -13.81 3.97
C GLU A 140 9.68 -13.30 2.56
N GLU A 141 8.86 -12.24 2.45
CA GLU A 141 8.48 -11.72 1.12
C GLU A 141 9.56 -10.82 0.51
N VAL A 142 9.57 -10.79 -0.82
CA VAL A 142 10.50 -9.96 -1.61
C VAL A 142 10.40 -8.48 -1.25
N PHE A 143 9.21 -7.99 -0.89
CA PHE A 143 8.96 -6.58 -0.58
C PHE A 143 9.25 -6.19 0.87
N ALA A 144 9.54 -7.15 1.77
CA ALA A 144 9.75 -6.87 3.18
C ALA A 144 10.80 -5.77 3.46
N PRO A 145 11.99 -5.75 2.81
CA PRO A 145 12.99 -4.73 3.09
C PRO A 145 12.52 -3.29 2.82
N GLU A 146 11.83 -3.07 1.69
CA GLU A 146 11.33 -1.72 1.34
C GLU A 146 10.09 -1.35 2.18
N THR A 147 9.30 -2.34 2.58
CA THR A 147 8.15 -2.14 3.48
C THR A 147 8.62 -1.71 4.87
N VAL A 148 9.63 -2.39 5.43
CA VAL A 148 10.22 -2.04 6.74
C VAL A 148 10.76 -0.62 6.71
N GLU A 149 11.53 -0.24 5.69
CA GLU A 149 12.07 1.13 5.59
C GLU A 149 10.98 2.19 5.50
N LEU A 150 9.90 1.94 4.76
CA LEU A 150 8.79 2.88 4.69
C LEU A 150 8.08 2.99 6.05
N VAL A 151 7.86 1.87 6.72
CA VAL A 151 7.22 1.82 8.05
C VAL A 151 8.05 2.58 9.08
N ASP A 152 9.36 2.34 9.13
CA ASP A 152 10.26 3.01 10.08
C ASP A 152 10.30 4.52 9.79
N PHE A 153 10.40 4.90 8.53
CA PHE A 153 10.33 6.31 8.14
C PHE A 153 9.03 6.99 8.58
N LEU A 154 7.88 6.33 8.36
CA LEU A 154 6.58 6.87 8.75
C LEU A 154 6.43 7.00 10.26
N LYS A 155 6.96 6.06 11.04
CA LYS A 155 6.93 6.08 12.51
C LYS A 155 7.89 7.11 13.09
N ASP A 156 9.16 6.99 12.72
CA ASP A 156 10.24 7.63 13.46
C ASP A 156 10.52 9.05 12.95
N GLU A 157 10.32 9.28 11.64
CA GLU A 157 10.64 10.56 11.04
C GLU A 157 9.39 11.40 10.72
N VAL A 158 8.33 10.80 10.22
CA VAL A 158 7.07 11.50 9.96
C VAL A 158 6.25 11.65 11.23
N ASN A 159 6.42 10.74 12.19
CA ASN A 159 5.68 10.66 13.46
C ASN A 159 4.17 10.51 13.24
N THR A 160 3.79 9.62 12.33
CA THR A 160 2.39 9.25 12.10
C THR A 160 2.05 7.94 12.79
N GLU A 161 0.77 7.75 13.09
CA GLU A 161 0.29 6.53 13.73
C GLU A 161 0.39 5.33 12.78
N VAL A 162 1.21 4.34 13.11
CA VAL A 162 1.40 3.13 12.31
C VAL A 162 1.27 1.87 13.16
N SER A 163 0.32 0.99 12.79
CA SER A 163 0.28 -0.39 13.26
C SER A 163 0.99 -1.31 12.29
N VAL A 164 1.74 -2.27 12.79
CA VAL A 164 2.45 -3.26 11.97
C VAL A 164 2.07 -4.66 12.40
N HIS A 165 1.89 -5.55 11.44
CA HIS A 165 1.81 -6.98 11.64
C HIS A 165 2.74 -7.67 10.63
N GLU A 166 3.97 -7.94 11.05
CA GLU A 166 4.91 -8.80 10.34
C GLU A 166 4.66 -10.25 10.74
N GLU A 167 4.39 -11.11 9.77
CA GLU A 167 4.17 -12.54 10.03
C GLU A 167 5.42 -13.34 9.68
N LYS A 168 6.07 -13.91 10.70
CA LYS A 168 7.30 -14.69 10.54
C LYS A 168 7.05 -15.99 9.78
N GLY A 169 7.99 -16.33 8.89
CA GLY A 169 7.90 -17.55 8.06
C GLY A 169 6.82 -17.47 6.97
N TRP A 170 6.29 -16.29 6.69
CA TRP A 170 5.27 -16.11 5.66
C TRP A 170 5.72 -15.18 4.53
N ILE A 171 5.08 -15.38 3.40
CA ILE A 171 5.39 -14.85 2.08
C ILE A 171 4.43 -13.73 1.68
N HIS A 172 4.59 -13.22 0.47
CA HIS A 172 3.79 -12.14 -0.10
C HIS A 172 2.27 -12.39 0.02
N ALA A 173 1.55 -11.35 0.39
CA ALA A 173 0.09 -11.35 0.58
C ALA A 173 -0.43 -12.48 1.50
N TRP A 174 0.34 -12.85 2.53
CA TRP A 174 0.02 -13.96 3.42
C TRP A 174 -1.40 -13.93 4.00
N PRO A 175 -2.04 -12.79 4.30
CA PRO A 175 -3.41 -12.79 4.79
C PRO A 175 -4.41 -13.39 3.79
N VAL A 176 -4.12 -13.22 2.49
CA VAL A 176 -4.90 -13.79 1.38
C VAL A 176 -4.49 -15.24 1.14
N VAL A 177 -3.19 -15.50 1.09
CA VAL A 177 -2.63 -16.86 0.84
C VAL A 177 -3.10 -17.85 1.91
N LYS A 178 -3.16 -17.46 3.17
CA LYS A 178 -3.67 -18.32 4.27
C LYS A 178 -5.12 -18.75 4.08
N LEU A 179 -5.95 -17.97 3.39
CA LEU A 179 -7.33 -18.39 3.10
C LEU A 179 -7.40 -19.69 2.31
N PHE A 180 -6.38 -19.97 1.52
CA PHE A 180 -6.33 -21.13 0.62
C PHE A 180 -5.41 -22.25 1.12
N LEU A 181 -4.30 -21.90 1.78
CA LEU A 181 -3.23 -22.85 2.12
C LEU A 181 -3.27 -23.38 3.56
N SER A 182 -4.05 -22.78 4.46
CA SER A 182 -4.13 -23.24 5.84
C SER A 182 -5.29 -24.22 6.05
N ASP A 183 -5.11 -25.23 6.89
CA ASP A 183 -6.13 -26.26 7.17
C ASP A 183 -7.20 -25.78 8.14
N GLY A 184 -6.83 -25.03 9.16
CA GLY A 184 -7.73 -24.59 10.22
C GLY A 184 -8.41 -23.25 9.95
N GLN A 185 -9.73 -23.13 10.19
CA GLN A 185 -10.47 -21.87 10.02
C GLN A 185 -9.87 -20.71 10.82
N LYS A 186 -9.39 -20.96 12.03
CA LYS A 186 -8.76 -19.93 12.88
C LYS A 186 -7.51 -19.37 12.22
N GLU A 187 -6.71 -20.22 11.61
CA GLU A 187 -5.48 -19.86 10.93
C GLU A 187 -5.76 -19.13 9.61
N ARG A 188 -6.66 -19.67 8.78
CA ARG A 188 -7.13 -19.03 7.53
C ARG A 188 -7.52 -17.57 7.75
N GLN A 189 -8.22 -17.29 8.84
CA GLN A 189 -8.76 -15.96 9.13
C GLN A 189 -7.83 -15.07 9.97
N SER A 190 -6.62 -15.53 10.30
CA SER A 190 -5.74 -14.79 11.23
C SER A 190 -5.40 -13.38 10.73
N GLY A 191 -5.05 -13.22 9.45
CA GLY A 191 -4.78 -11.92 8.84
C GLY A 191 -6.00 -11.01 8.81
N LEU A 192 -7.15 -11.55 8.37
CA LEU A 192 -8.42 -10.80 8.34
C LEU A 192 -8.83 -10.32 9.73
N ARG A 193 -8.66 -11.16 10.75
CA ARG A 193 -8.96 -10.78 12.14
C ARG A 193 -8.04 -9.69 12.65
N SER A 194 -6.75 -9.74 12.30
CA SER A 194 -5.79 -8.69 12.65
C SER A 194 -6.22 -7.34 12.04
N MET A 195 -6.51 -7.30 10.74
CA MET A 195 -6.97 -6.10 10.05
C MET A 195 -8.29 -5.58 10.64
N THR A 196 -9.28 -6.45 10.79
CA THR A 196 -10.60 -6.07 11.35
C THR A 196 -10.49 -5.51 12.76
N LYS A 197 -9.59 -6.05 13.60
CA LYS A 197 -9.35 -5.54 14.95
C LYS A 197 -8.82 -4.10 14.91
N VAL A 198 -7.85 -3.80 14.06
CA VAL A 198 -7.29 -2.46 13.92
C VAL A 198 -8.34 -1.50 13.38
N ILE A 199 -9.04 -1.87 12.31
CA ILE A 199 -10.11 -1.05 11.71
C ILE A 199 -11.18 -0.70 12.76
N ARG A 200 -11.70 -1.68 13.49
CA ARG A 200 -12.72 -1.46 14.53
C ARG A 200 -12.24 -0.57 15.66
N ASN A 201 -10.97 -0.67 16.05
CA ASN A 201 -10.45 0.14 17.15
C ASN A 201 -10.22 1.60 16.75
N ARG A 202 -9.84 1.84 15.50
CA ARG A 202 -9.51 3.18 15.01
C ARG A 202 -10.70 3.95 14.41
N LEU A 203 -11.74 3.24 13.96
CA LEU A 203 -12.96 3.88 13.42
C LEU A 203 -14.05 4.15 14.47
N LYS A 204 -13.81 3.80 15.72
CA LYS A 204 -14.65 4.24 16.82
C LYS A 204 -14.40 5.71 17.10
#